data_9254aa299ff5e105cd90d4d51c6e862e
#
_entry.id   9254aa299ff5e105cd90d4d51c6e862e
#
_cell.length_a   1.000
_cell.length_b   1.000
_cell.length_c   1.000
_cell.angle_alpha   90.00
_cell.angle_beta   90.00
_cell.angle_gamma   90.00
#
_symmetry.space_group_name_H-M   'P 1'
#
loop_
_entity.id
_entity.type
_entity.pdbx_description
1 polymer ?
#
loop_
_entity_poly.entity_id
_entity_poly.type
_entity_poly.pdbx_seq_one_letter_code
_entity_poly.pdbx_strand_id
1 'polypeptide(L)'
;METVSGNLASALRIEPGITAIIGSGGKSTLLKTLGLELMRAGGRVLLCTTTHMLPVAGVPWDGSNRRLDAAPWKPGASHVPGCTCEACAGMSRGSICQAGVLDPETGKLSSPAEPLDQLAQRFDYVLAEADGSKRLPLKAHATWEPVIPSGTANIVWIVGASGLGKPINEAVHRPELFCERCGCEPTDIATPERVAQVLNAEMQALGLSTARIMLNQVGTLSDPTMADRFEAALDRPVVASSLK
;
A
#
# COMPACT_ATOMS: atom_id res chain seq x y z
N MET A 1 -14.72 12.48 -11.92
CA MET A 1 -13.51 12.39 -11.03
C MET A 1 -12.26 12.79 -11.82
N GLU A 2 -11.38 13.65 -11.28
CA GLU A 2 -10.13 14.04 -11.90
C GLU A 2 -9.02 13.01 -11.65
N THR A 3 -8.28 12.64 -12.68
CA THR A 3 -7.20 11.66 -12.55
C THR A 3 -5.88 12.35 -12.22
N VAL A 4 -5.25 11.92 -11.11
CA VAL A 4 -3.93 12.40 -10.68
C VAL A 4 -2.85 11.58 -11.35
N SER A 5 -1.96 12.22 -12.15
CA SER A 5 -0.84 11.58 -12.83
C SER A 5 0.53 11.85 -12.20
N GLY A 6 0.58 12.69 -11.18
CA GLY A 6 1.79 13.04 -10.41
C GLY A 6 1.41 13.72 -9.11
N ASN A 7 2.39 13.86 -8.20
CA ASN A 7 2.18 14.43 -6.86
C ASN A 7 1.10 13.70 -6.05
N LEU A 8 1.14 12.36 -6.10
CA LEU A 8 0.23 11.51 -5.33
C LEU A 8 0.37 11.70 -3.83
N ALA A 9 1.58 11.98 -3.35
CA ALA A 9 1.83 12.26 -1.95
C ALA A 9 1.00 13.44 -1.45
N SER A 10 0.89 14.51 -2.25
CA SER A 10 0.04 15.67 -1.93
C SER A 10 -1.45 15.34 -2.06
N ALA A 11 -1.86 14.68 -3.15
CA ALA A 11 -3.26 14.31 -3.38
C ALA A 11 -3.79 13.39 -2.27
N LEU A 12 -2.96 12.45 -1.82
CA LEU A 12 -3.26 11.55 -0.70
C LEU A 12 -2.93 12.18 0.66
N ARG A 13 -2.47 13.42 0.72
CA ARG A 13 -2.11 14.17 1.95
C ARG A 13 -1.22 13.33 2.86
N ILE A 14 -0.12 12.79 2.33
CA ILE A 14 0.80 11.96 3.08
C ILE A 14 1.66 12.83 4.00
N GLU A 15 1.46 12.68 5.29
CA GLU A 15 2.25 13.32 6.34
C GLU A 15 3.45 12.44 6.74
N PRO A 16 4.53 13.03 7.29
CA PRO A 16 5.65 12.27 7.83
C PRO A 16 5.21 11.22 8.86
N GLY A 17 5.93 10.09 8.90
CA GLY A 17 5.63 8.95 9.77
C GLY A 17 5.29 7.68 9.01
N ILE A 18 4.58 6.78 9.67
CA ILE A 18 4.19 5.48 9.09
C ILE A 18 2.94 5.66 8.23
N THR A 19 3.00 5.20 6.99
CA THR A 19 1.86 5.09 6.07
C THR A 19 1.56 3.61 5.82
N ALA A 20 0.38 3.15 6.22
CA ALA A 20 -0.10 1.81 5.89
C ALA A 20 -0.84 1.84 4.54
N ILE A 21 -0.42 0.99 3.60
CA ILE A 21 -1.07 0.80 2.30
C ILE A 21 -1.81 -0.53 2.33
N ILE A 22 -3.13 -0.48 2.22
CA ILE A 22 -4.04 -1.62 2.31
C ILE A 22 -4.91 -1.75 1.05
N GLY A 23 -5.62 -2.86 0.92
CA GLY A 23 -6.53 -3.12 -0.20
C GLY A 23 -5.88 -3.85 -1.36
N SER A 24 -6.29 -3.57 -2.59
CA SER A 24 -5.77 -4.24 -3.78
C SER A 24 -5.87 -3.42 -5.06
N GLY A 25 -5.17 -3.87 -6.13
CA GLY A 25 -5.15 -3.14 -7.39
C GLY A 25 -3.94 -2.22 -7.56
N GLY A 26 -2.75 -2.62 -7.03
CA GLY A 26 -1.49 -1.93 -7.32
C GLY A 26 -0.74 -1.37 -6.11
N LYS A 27 -0.87 -2.00 -4.92
CA LYS A 27 -0.17 -1.58 -3.69
C LYS A 27 1.33 -1.40 -3.87
N SER A 28 2.03 -2.41 -4.41
CA SER A 28 3.49 -2.35 -4.58
C SER A 28 3.91 -1.27 -5.58
N THR A 29 3.09 -0.99 -6.61
CA THR A 29 3.31 0.14 -7.54
C THR A 29 3.11 1.47 -6.83
N LEU A 30 2.04 1.60 -6.02
CA LEU A 30 1.80 2.80 -5.22
C LEU A 30 2.92 3.02 -4.21
N LEU A 31 3.35 1.98 -3.50
CA LEU A 31 4.47 2.00 -2.56
C LEU A 31 5.73 2.59 -3.22
N LYS A 32 6.09 2.08 -4.40
CA LYS A 32 7.23 2.57 -5.18
C LYS A 32 7.05 4.02 -5.63
N THR A 33 5.89 4.35 -6.19
CA THR A 33 5.61 5.69 -6.74
C THR A 33 5.65 6.75 -5.65
N LEU A 34 4.92 6.53 -4.55
CA LEU A 34 4.96 7.43 -3.39
C LEU A 34 6.37 7.55 -2.81
N GLY A 35 7.06 6.41 -2.66
CA GLY A 35 8.42 6.43 -2.16
C GLY A 35 9.36 7.29 -3.00
N LEU A 36 9.30 7.17 -4.32
CA LEU A 36 10.11 7.97 -5.22
C LEU A 36 9.71 9.46 -5.24
N GLU A 37 8.42 9.79 -5.12
CA GLU A 37 7.95 11.18 -5.00
C GLU A 37 8.47 11.83 -3.72
N LEU A 38 8.30 11.15 -2.58
CA LEU A 38 8.75 11.63 -1.27
C LEU A 38 10.27 11.76 -1.18
N MET A 39 11.00 10.80 -1.76
CA MET A 39 12.46 10.88 -1.89
C MET A 39 12.89 12.11 -2.70
N ARG A 40 12.26 12.37 -3.86
CA ARG A 40 12.57 13.54 -4.70
C ARG A 40 12.23 14.85 -4.00
N ALA A 41 11.25 14.86 -3.10
CA ALA A 41 10.93 15.99 -2.23
C ALA A 41 11.94 16.17 -1.08
N GLY A 42 13.01 15.36 -1.01
CA GLY A 42 14.07 15.44 -0.01
C GLY A 42 13.83 14.58 1.23
N GLY A 43 12.80 13.75 1.25
CA GLY A 43 12.51 12.84 2.35
C GLY A 43 13.46 11.63 2.41
N ARG A 44 13.68 11.10 3.61
CA ARG A 44 14.29 9.78 3.85
C ARG A 44 13.16 8.77 3.90
N VAL A 45 13.15 7.84 2.94
CA VAL A 45 11.99 6.95 2.74
C VAL A 45 12.38 5.50 2.91
N LEU A 46 11.62 4.77 3.73
CA LEU A 46 11.69 3.33 3.88
C LEU A 46 10.45 2.67 3.27
N LEU A 47 10.66 1.65 2.42
CA LEU A 47 9.62 0.76 1.93
C LEU A 47 9.69 -0.57 2.67
N CYS A 48 8.56 -1.08 3.15
CA CYS A 48 8.49 -2.36 3.86
C CYS A 48 7.10 -3.01 3.75
N THR A 49 6.91 -4.07 4.50
CA THR A 49 5.61 -4.75 4.64
C THR A 49 5.41 -5.20 6.08
N THR A 50 4.17 -5.33 6.51
CA THR A 50 3.80 -6.01 7.77
C THR A 50 3.37 -7.45 7.54
N THR A 51 3.29 -7.87 6.27
CA THR A 51 2.91 -9.23 5.87
C THR A 51 3.99 -9.84 4.98
N HIS A 52 3.73 -9.97 3.68
CA HIS A 52 4.70 -10.45 2.70
C HIS A 52 4.55 -9.67 1.39
N MET A 53 5.66 -9.18 0.84
CA MET A 53 5.68 -8.51 -0.46
C MET A 53 6.86 -8.99 -1.30
N LEU A 54 6.78 -8.85 -2.62
CA LEU A 54 7.96 -8.98 -3.46
C LEU A 54 8.85 -7.76 -3.27
N PRO A 55 10.20 -7.93 -3.31
CA PRO A 55 11.12 -6.79 -3.31
C PRO A 55 10.77 -5.79 -4.41
N VAL A 56 10.85 -4.50 -4.07
CA VAL A 56 10.56 -3.43 -5.02
C VAL A 56 11.76 -3.22 -5.94
N ALA A 57 11.57 -3.53 -7.23
CA ALA A 57 12.65 -3.45 -8.21
C ALA A 57 13.23 -2.03 -8.34
N GLY A 58 14.57 -1.94 -8.28
CA GLY A 58 15.32 -0.69 -8.40
C GLY A 58 15.37 0.15 -7.11
N VAL A 59 14.87 -0.36 -5.99
CA VAL A 59 15.03 0.27 -4.67
C VAL A 59 16.13 -0.47 -3.91
N PRO A 60 17.15 0.24 -3.36
CA PRO A 60 18.21 -0.38 -2.58
C PRO A 60 17.68 -1.07 -1.33
N TRP A 61 18.35 -2.13 -0.90
CA TRP A 61 18.04 -2.82 0.34
C TRP A 61 18.63 -2.07 1.54
N ASP A 62 17.87 -1.91 2.62
CA ASP A 62 18.21 -1.30 3.93
C ASP A 62 19.05 -0.01 3.87
N GLY A 63 18.80 0.90 2.93
CA GLY A 63 19.53 2.14 2.83
C GLY A 63 21.01 1.98 2.44
N SER A 64 21.51 0.76 2.26
CA SER A 64 22.77 0.49 1.61
C SER A 64 22.53 0.31 0.11
N ASN A 65 23.46 0.68 -0.74
CA ASN A 65 23.43 0.38 -2.19
C ASN A 65 23.65 -1.13 -2.48
N ARG A 66 23.30 -2.00 -1.53
CA ARG A 66 23.44 -3.45 -1.68
C ARG A 66 22.42 -3.96 -2.68
N ARG A 67 22.85 -4.84 -3.55
CA ARG A 67 21.97 -5.57 -4.44
C ARG A 67 21.10 -6.55 -3.63
N LEU A 68 19.94 -6.93 -4.17
CA LEU A 68 19.01 -7.90 -3.58
C LEU A 68 19.65 -9.28 -3.29
N ASP A 69 20.82 -9.56 -3.84
CA ASP A 69 21.62 -10.77 -3.67
C ASP A 69 22.65 -10.70 -2.52
N ALA A 70 22.82 -9.54 -1.89
CA ALA A 70 23.65 -9.40 -0.70
C ALA A 70 22.94 -9.91 0.54
N ALA A 71 23.69 -10.54 1.46
CA ALA A 71 23.15 -11.09 2.69
C ALA A 71 22.28 -10.07 3.46
N PRO A 72 21.12 -10.49 4.03
CA PRO A 72 20.21 -9.60 4.71
C PRO A 72 20.91 -8.85 5.83
N TRP A 73 20.53 -7.59 6.03
CA TRP A 73 20.95 -6.79 7.16
C TRP A 73 20.63 -7.53 8.46
N LYS A 74 21.64 -7.72 9.33
CA LYS A 74 21.42 -8.33 10.65
C LYS A 74 20.97 -7.23 11.61
N PRO A 75 19.77 -7.32 12.21
CA PRO A 75 19.40 -6.45 13.31
C PRO A 75 20.36 -6.67 14.47
N GLY A 76 20.89 -5.61 15.04
CA GLY A 76 21.78 -5.68 16.21
C GLY A 76 23.02 -4.81 16.17
N ALA A 77 23.33 -4.13 15.07
CA ALA A 77 24.22 -3.00 15.13
C ALA A 77 23.45 -1.84 15.76
N SER A 78 23.79 -1.46 16.97
CA SER A 78 23.22 -0.30 17.67
C SER A 78 23.54 0.98 16.88
N HIS A 79 22.56 1.43 16.09
CA HIS A 79 22.65 2.71 15.39
C HIS A 79 22.19 3.80 16.36
N VAL A 80 23.13 4.62 16.83
CA VAL A 80 22.85 5.81 17.64
C VAL A 80 22.66 7.02 16.74
N PRO A 81 21.93 8.07 17.18
CA PRO A 81 21.92 9.36 16.49
C PRO A 81 23.34 9.84 16.20
N GLY A 82 23.65 10.11 14.92
CA GLY A 82 25.00 10.48 14.48
C GLY A 82 25.91 9.31 14.04
N CYS A 83 25.41 8.09 14.00
CA CYS A 83 26.14 6.95 13.43
C CYS A 83 26.53 7.22 11.96
N THR A 84 27.82 7.02 11.64
CA THR A 84 28.40 7.23 10.30
C THR A 84 28.66 5.91 9.54
N CYS A 85 28.09 4.78 10.02
CA CYS A 85 28.23 3.51 9.30
C CYS A 85 27.56 3.58 7.91
N GLU A 86 27.96 2.68 6.99
CA GLU A 86 27.42 2.66 5.61
C GLU A 86 25.89 2.58 5.56
N ALA A 87 25.26 1.86 6.51
CA ALA A 87 23.81 1.78 6.60
C ALA A 87 23.17 3.13 7.00
N CYS A 88 23.84 3.93 7.85
CA CYS A 88 23.38 5.27 8.22
C CYS A 88 23.78 6.34 7.19
N ALA A 89 24.92 6.18 6.51
CA ALA A 89 25.37 7.08 5.45
C ALA A 89 24.44 7.04 4.22
N GLY A 90 23.78 5.90 3.96
CA GLY A 90 22.75 5.78 2.93
C GLY A 90 21.45 6.52 3.24
N MET A 91 21.30 7.08 4.45
CA MET A 91 20.08 7.76 4.92
C MET A 91 20.17 9.30 4.81
N SER A 92 20.93 9.81 3.84
CA SER A 92 20.92 11.24 3.51
C SER A 92 19.53 11.70 3.06
N ARG A 93 19.25 13.00 3.19
CA ARG A 93 18.03 13.59 2.61
C ARG A 93 17.92 13.24 1.12
N GLY A 94 16.73 12.92 0.67
CA GLY A 94 16.49 12.46 -0.70
C GLY A 94 16.96 11.02 -0.94
N SER A 95 16.88 10.15 0.07
CA SER A 95 17.20 8.72 -0.06
C SER A 95 15.97 7.83 0.07
N ILE A 96 16.03 6.67 -0.59
CA ILE A 96 15.01 5.62 -0.50
C ILE A 96 15.67 4.26 -0.37
N CYS A 97 15.13 3.43 0.50
CA CYS A 97 15.54 2.04 0.64
C CYS A 97 14.34 1.15 0.96
N GLN A 98 14.56 -0.16 0.98
CA GLN A 98 13.56 -1.12 1.43
C GLN A 98 14.14 -2.03 2.51
N ALA A 99 13.31 -2.45 3.47
CA ALA A 99 13.68 -3.39 4.53
C ALA A 99 12.67 -4.53 4.68
N GLY A 100 13.18 -5.65 5.17
CA GLY A 100 12.40 -6.86 5.44
C GLY A 100 13.32 -8.06 5.52
N VAL A 101 12.81 -9.19 5.97
CA VAL A 101 13.52 -10.47 5.98
C VAL A 101 13.18 -11.22 4.71
N LEU A 102 14.21 -11.51 3.87
CA LEU A 102 14.02 -12.26 2.63
C LEU A 102 13.78 -13.74 2.95
N ASP A 103 12.68 -14.27 2.49
CA ASP A 103 12.44 -15.69 2.42
C ASP A 103 13.09 -16.24 1.13
N PRO A 104 14.11 -17.10 1.24
CA PRO A 104 14.84 -17.61 0.08
C PRO A 104 14.01 -18.58 -0.78
N GLU A 105 12.96 -19.19 -0.23
CA GLU A 105 12.12 -20.14 -0.96
C GLU A 105 11.10 -19.41 -1.84
N THR A 106 10.49 -18.35 -1.32
CA THR A 106 9.45 -17.61 -2.04
C THR A 106 9.96 -16.34 -2.72
N GLY A 107 11.17 -15.88 -2.39
CA GLY A 107 11.73 -14.61 -2.84
C GLY A 107 10.97 -13.38 -2.32
N LYS A 108 10.14 -13.53 -1.29
CA LYS A 108 9.38 -12.44 -0.69
C LYS A 108 10.07 -11.89 0.54
N LEU A 109 9.80 -10.62 0.81
CA LEU A 109 10.10 -9.97 2.08
C LEU A 109 8.97 -10.20 3.06
N SER A 110 9.29 -10.54 4.28
CA SER A 110 8.41 -10.39 5.44
C SER A 110 8.69 -9.06 6.14
N SER A 111 7.98 -8.81 7.24
CA SER A 111 8.18 -7.60 8.05
C SER A 111 9.66 -7.43 8.45
N PRO A 112 10.16 -6.19 8.55
CA PRO A 112 11.44 -5.92 9.16
C PRO A 112 11.54 -6.53 10.56
N ALA A 113 12.73 -6.96 10.96
CA ALA A 113 12.96 -7.47 12.31
C ALA A 113 12.87 -6.37 13.38
N GLU A 114 13.19 -5.12 12.99
CA GLU A 114 13.05 -3.96 13.84
C GLU A 114 11.61 -3.41 13.77
N PRO A 115 10.99 -3.04 14.90
CA PRO A 115 9.66 -2.45 14.94
C PRO A 115 9.54 -1.18 14.09
N LEU A 116 8.41 -0.99 13.41
CA LEU A 116 8.22 0.11 12.47
C LEU A 116 8.20 1.49 13.15
N ASP A 117 7.78 1.58 14.40
CA ASP A 117 7.82 2.79 15.22
C ASP A 117 9.26 3.24 15.54
N GLN A 118 10.18 2.28 15.71
CA GLN A 118 11.61 2.58 15.85
C GLN A 118 12.23 3.01 14.53
N LEU A 119 11.87 2.35 13.42
CA LEU A 119 12.28 2.74 12.08
C LEU A 119 11.80 4.15 11.73
N ALA A 120 10.59 4.53 12.13
CA ALA A 120 10.03 5.87 11.92
C ALA A 120 10.79 6.99 12.65
N GLN A 121 11.66 6.67 13.61
CA GLN A 121 12.55 7.67 14.23
C GLN A 121 13.75 8.07 13.34
N ARG A 122 14.08 7.22 12.36
CA ARG A 122 15.23 7.41 11.46
C ARG A 122 14.83 7.84 10.06
N PHE A 123 13.61 7.49 9.64
CA PHE A 123 13.06 7.83 8.34
C PHE A 123 11.98 8.90 8.50
N ASP A 124 11.91 9.82 7.55
CA ASP A 124 10.82 10.79 7.52
C ASP A 124 9.50 10.12 7.11
N TYR A 125 9.57 9.08 6.27
CA TYR A 125 8.44 8.30 5.78
C TYR A 125 8.73 6.80 5.81
N VAL A 126 7.88 6.04 6.46
CA VAL A 126 7.89 4.56 6.43
C VAL A 126 6.62 4.10 5.72
N LEU A 127 6.75 3.63 4.49
CA LEU A 127 5.62 3.14 3.70
C LEU A 127 5.53 1.62 3.82
N ALA A 128 4.44 1.10 4.36
CA ALA A 128 4.25 -0.32 4.64
C ALA A 128 3.07 -0.91 3.87
N GLU A 129 3.31 -1.94 3.05
CA GLU A 129 2.23 -2.79 2.51
C GLU A 129 1.69 -3.66 3.64
N ALA A 130 0.41 -3.46 4.04
CA ALA A 130 -0.13 -4.03 5.28
C ALA A 130 -1.12 -5.17 5.08
N ASP A 131 -1.27 -5.67 3.86
CA ASP A 131 -2.10 -6.84 3.54
C ASP A 131 -1.73 -7.49 2.20
N GLY A 132 -2.17 -8.75 2.00
CA GLY A 132 -2.05 -9.47 0.74
C GLY A 132 -3.32 -9.41 -0.11
N SER A 133 -3.21 -9.50 -1.44
CA SER A 133 -4.37 -9.48 -2.37
C SER A 133 -4.30 -10.49 -3.52
N LYS A 134 -3.32 -11.39 -3.51
CA LYS A 134 -3.09 -12.39 -4.59
C LYS A 134 -3.09 -11.77 -6.00
N ARG A 135 -2.68 -10.49 -6.13
CA ARG A 135 -2.67 -9.71 -7.39
C ARG A 135 -4.05 -9.46 -8.01
N LEU A 136 -5.14 -9.74 -7.31
CA LEU A 136 -6.48 -9.40 -7.76
C LEU A 136 -6.74 -7.89 -7.59
N PRO A 137 -7.59 -7.28 -8.43
CA PRO A 137 -7.83 -5.84 -8.39
C PRO A 137 -8.71 -5.40 -7.22
N LEU A 138 -9.58 -6.27 -6.72
CA LEU A 138 -10.49 -6.03 -5.61
C LEU A 138 -10.24 -7.01 -4.48
N LYS A 139 -10.71 -6.68 -3.27
CA LYS A 139 -10.49 -7.51 -2.08
C LYS A 139 -11.57 -7.29 -1.04
N ALA A 140 -11.87 -8.34 -0.26
CA ALA A 140 -12.47 -8.26 1.06
C ALA A 140 -11.46 -8.71 2.12
N HIS A 141 -11.38 -7.98 3.25
CA HIS A 141 -10.46 -8.29 4.33
C HIS A 141 -11.02 -9.39 5.24
N ALA A 142 -10.16 -10.34 5.62
CA ALA A 142 -10.46 -11.28 6.69
C ALA A 142 -10.19 -10.64 8.07
N THR A 143 -10.61 -11.30 9.14
CA THR A 143 -10.53 -10.75 10.51
C THR A 143 -9.09 -10.51 11.01
N TRP A 144 -8.11 -11.17 10.40
CA TRP A 144 -6.68 -10.99 10.71
C TRP A 144 -5.96 -9.98 9.81
N GLU A 145 -6.69 -9.28 8.95
CA GLU A 145 -6.20 -8.26 8.04
C GLU A 145 -7.06 -6.99 8.12
N PRO A 146 -6.50 -5.84 7.78
CA PRO A 146 -5.09 -5.54 7.51
C PRO A 146 -4.24 -5.53 8.80
N VAL A 147 -2.92 -5.79 8.67
CA VAL A 147 -1.96 -5.70 9.79
C VAL A 147 -1.40 -4.27 9.83
N ILE A 148 -2.17 -3.36 10.40
CA ILE A 148 -1.78 -1.94 10.50
C ILE A 148 -0.81 -1.74 11.65
N PRO A 149 0.39 -1.16 11.41
CA PRO A 149 1.35 -0.90 12.47
C PRO A 149 0.83 0.08 13.52
N SER A 150 1.24 -0.08 14.76
CA SER A 150 1.00 0.94 15.78
C SER A 150 1.69 2.25 15.41
N GLY A 151 1.11 3.39 15.78
CA GLY A 151 1.66 4.71 15.44
C GLY A 151 1.52 5.08 13.95
N THR A 152 0.68 4.37 13.18
CA THR A 152 0.39 4.73 11.77
C THR A 152 -0.21 6.13 11.69
N ALA A 153 0.46 7.04 10.98
CA ALA A 153 0.02 8.40 10.74
C ALA A 153 -0.96 8.50 9.56
N ASN A 154 -0.76 7.68 8.53
CA ASN A 154 -1.59 7.71 7.32
C ASN A 154 -2.03 6.30 6.94
N ILE A 155 -3.26 6.19 6.45
CA ILE A 155 -3.79 4.95 5.86
C ILE A 155 -4.25 5.27 4.44
N VAL A 156 -3.73 4.53 3.47
CA VAL A 156 -4.15 4.61 2.07
C VAL A 156 -4.79 3.27 1.70
N TRP A 157 -6.06 3.32 1.34
CA TRP A 157 -6.79 2.15 0.87
C TRP A 157 -6.93 2.21 -0.65
N ILE A 158 -6.19 1.33 -1.32
CA ILE A 158 -6.19 1.26 -2.79
C ILE A 158 -7.23 0.26 -3.28
N VAL A 159 -7.94 0.62 -4.33
CA VAL A 159 -8.93 -0.19 -5.05
C VAL A 159 -8.57 -0.20 -6.52
N GLY A 160 -8.54 -1.37 -7.15
CA GLY A 160 -8.24 -1.50 -8.57
C GLY A 160 -9.49 -1.38 -9.44
N ALA A 161 -9.62 -0.29 -10.17
CA ALA A 161 -10.73 -0.04 -11.09
C ALA A 161 -10.89 -1.15 -12.15
N SER A 162 -9.80 -1.84 -12.51
CA SER A 162 -9.84 -2.96 -13.47
C SER A 162 -10.70 -4.14 -13.01
N GLY A 163 -11.12 -4.17 -11.75
CA GLY A 163 -12.07 -5.17 -11.22
C GLY A 163 -13.53 -4.75 -11.33
N LEU A 164 -13.81 -3.47 -11.52
CA LEU A 164 -15.19 -2.98 -11.68
C LEU A 164 -15.81 -3.52 -12.97
N GLY A 165 -17.04 -3.97 -12.88
CA GLY A 165 -17.76 -4.53 -14.01
C GLY A 165 -17.43 -6.00 -14.33
N LYS A 166 -16.55 -6.64 -13.55
CA LYS A 166 -16.19 -8.06 -13.70
C LYS A 166 -16.96 -8.95 -12.71
N PRO A 167 -17.08 -10.26 -12.99
CA PRO A 167 -17.57 -11.22 -12.02
C PRO A 167 -16.74 -11.18 -10.72
N ILE A 168 -17.42 -11.25 -9.57
CA ILE A 168 -16.78 -11.14 -8.26
C ILE A 168 -15.75 -12.26 -8.04
N ASN A 169 -16.07 -13.50 -8.42
CA ASN A 169 -15.16 -14.65 -8.32
C ASN A 169 -13.88 -14.53 -9.15
N GLU A 170 -13.86 -13.68 -10.17
CA GLU A 170 -12.69 -13.42 -11.02
C GLU A 170 -11.86 -12.22 -10.56
N ALA A 171 -12.50 -11.23 -9.96
CA ALA A 171 -11.90 -9.93 -9.67
C ALA A 171 -11.56 -9.72 -8.19
N VAL A 172 -12.18 -10.46 -7.26
CA VAL A 172 -12.11 -10.19 -5.83
C VAL A 172 -11.29 -11.25 -5.09
N HIS A 173 -10.31 -10.83 -4.33
CA HIS A 173 -9.65 -11.69 -3.34
C HIS A 173 -10.60 -11.90 -2.14
N ARG A 174 -10.99 -13.15 -1.87
CA ARG A 174 -12.02 -13.62 -0.93
C ARG A 174 -13.44 -13.21 -1.36
N PRO A 175 -13.90 -13.74 -2.49
CA PRO A 175 -15.21 -13.40 -3.04
C PRO A 175 -16.37 -13.75 -2.07
N GLU A 176 -16.24 -14.81 -1.27
CA GLU A 176 -17.25 -15.21 -0.29
C GLU A 176 -17.48 -14.14 0.78
N LEU A 177 -16.38 -13.59 1.34
CA LEU A 177 -16.47 -12.50 2.33
C LEU A 177 -17.00 -11.21 1.72
N PHE A 178 -16.68 -10.96 0.46
CA PHE A 178 -17.23 -9.81 -0.27
C PHE A 178 -18.75 -9.95 -0.41
N CYS A 179 -19.21 -11.10 -0.87
CA CYS A 179 -20.62 -11.39 -1.07
C CYS A 179 -21.43 -11.37 0.24
N GLU A 180 -20.87 -11.90 1.32
CA GLU A 180 -21.49 -11.84 2.65
C GLU A 180 -21.78 -10.39 3.07
N ARG A 181 -20.87 -9.44 2.76
CA ARG A 181 -21.00 -8.03 3.14
C ARG A 181 -21.97 -7.21 2.28
N CYS A 182 -22.19 -7.61 1.04
CA CYS A 182 -23.08 -6.88 0.14
C CYS A 182 -24.32 -7.67 -0.31
N GLY A 183 -24.53 -8.88 0.22
CA GLY A 183 -25.74 -9.67 -0.06
C GLY A 183 -25.85 -10.10 -1.51
N CYS A 184 -24.76 -10.63 -2.10
CA CYS A 184 -24.73 -11.05 -3.51
C CYS A 184 -24.08 -12.43 -3.66
N GLU A 185 -24.04 -12.94 -4.89
CA GLU A 185 -23.41 -14.22 -5.23
C GLU A 185 -22.05 -14.01 -5.91
N PRO A 186 -21.09 -14.96 -5.80
CA PRO A 186 -19.76 -14.85 -6.43
C PRO A 186 -19.77 -14.68 -7.96
N THR A 187 -20.83 -15.12 -8.62
CA THR A 187 -21.02 -14.95 -10.07
C THR A 187 -21.58 -13.59 -10.46
N ASP A 188 -22.06 -12.83 -9.49
CA ASP A 188 -22.54 -11.47 -9.72
C ASP A 188 -21.43 -10.52 -10.14
N ILE A 189 -21.82 -9.38 -10.69
CA ILE A 189 -20.87 -8.33 -11.14
C ILE A 189 -20.45 -7.46 -9.95
N ALA A 190 -19.15 -7.19 -9.84
CA ALA A 190 -18.57 -6.23 -8.93
C ALA A 190 -18.88 -4.80 -9.42
N THR A 191 -20.12 -4.34 -9.18
CA THR A 191 -20.50 -2.97 -9.55
C THR A 191 -19.79 -1.94 -8.64
N PRO A 192 -19.62 -0.69 -9.08
CA PRO A 192 -19.08 0.39 -8.25
C PRO A 192 -19.76 0.50 -6.89
N GLU A 193 -21.08 0.37 -6.85
CA GLU A 193 -21.89 0.48 -5.65
C GLU A 193 -21.64 -0.68 -4.66
N ARG A 194 -21.57 -1.91 -5.16
CA ARG A 194 -21.24 -3.09 -4.33
C ARG A 194 -19.84 -2.98 -3.73
N VAL A 195 -18.88 -2.55 -4.54
CA VAL A 195 -17.49 -2.35 -4.06
C VAL A 195 -17.44 -1.25 -3.01
N ALA A 196 -18.14 -0.13 -3.21
CA ALA A 196 -18.24 0.95 -2.23
C ALA A 196 -18.96 0.50 -0.96
N GLN A 197 -20.04 -0.30 -1.06
CA GLN A 197 -20.75 -0.87 0.08
C GLN A 197 -19.86 -1.73 0.96
N VAL A 198 -19.09 -2.65 0.34
CA VAL A 198 -18.14 -3.50 1.07
C VAL A 198 -17.06 -2.67 1.73
N LEU A 199 -16.51 -1.68 1.02
CA LEU A 199 -15.48 -0.79 1.55
C LEU A 199 -15.98 0.01 2.75
N ASN A 200 -17.19 0.58 2.68
CA ASN A 200 -17.81 1.32 3.79
C ASN A 200 -18.03 0.43 5.00
N ALA A 201 -18.54 -0.79 4.80
CA ALA A 201 -18.74 -1.76 5.88
C ALA A 201 -17.42 -2.13 6.57
N GLU A 202 -16.37 -2.38 5.80
CA GLU A 202 -15.04 -2.70 6.33
C GLU A 202 -14.39 -1.51 7.05
N MET A 203 -14.48 -0.31 6.49
CA MET A 203 -13.97 0.90 7.16
C MET A 203 -14.62 1.12 8.52
N GLN A 204 -15.93 0.89 8.62
CA GLN A 204 -16.65 0.98 9.89
C GLN A 204 -16.20 -0.12 10.87
N ALA A 205 -16.16 -1.36 10.42
CA ALA A 205 -15.78 -2.51 11.24
C ALA A 205 -14.34 -2.42 11.78
N LEU A 206 -13.43 -1.87 10.98
CA LEU A 206 -12.01 -1.74 11.30
C LEU A 206 -11.67 -0.38 11.97
N GLY A 207 -12.61 0.53 12.11
CA GLY A 207 -12.36 1.87 12.67
C GLY A 207 -11.47 2.76 11.79
N LEU A 208 -11.47 2.54 10.46
CA LEU A 208 -10.58 3.21 9.50
C LEU A 208 -11.22 4.43 8.82
N SER A 209 -12.01 5.21 9.54
CA SER A 209 -12.73 6.38 9.00
C SER A 209 -11.81 7.46 8.41
N THR A 210 -10.54 7.51 8.83
CA THR A 210 -9.52 8.45 8.33
C THR A 210 -8.75 7.95 7.10
N ALA A 211 -9.00 6.71 6.66
CA ALA A 211 -8.34 6.16 5.48
C ALA A 211 -8.65 6.99 4.22
N ARG A 212 -7.61 7.29 3.45
CA ARG A 212 -7.71 7.94 2.15
C ARG A 212 -7.90 6.89 1.07
N ILE A 213 -8.93 7.06 0.25
CA ILE A 213 -9.27 6.09 -0.78
C ILE A 213 -8.61 6.48 -2.09
N MET A 214 -7.96 5.50 -2.72
CA MET A 214 -7.39 5.64 -4.04
C MET A 214 -7.99 4.61 -4.99
N LEU A 215 -8.64 5.07 -6.05
CA LEU A 215 -9.07 4.25 -7.17
C LEU A 215 -7.98 4.26 -8.24
N ASN A 216 -7.22 3.18 -8.31
CA ASN A 216 -6.14 3.02 -9.28
C ASN A 216 -6.62 2.29 -10.53
N GLN A 217 -5.83 2.35 -11.61
CA GLN A 217 -6.13 1.68 -12.89
C GLN A 217 -7.38 2.23 -13.59
N VAL A 218 -7.77 3.48 -13.33
CA VAL A 218 -8.98 4.06 -13.96
C VAL A 218 -8.90 4.11 -15.48
N GLY A 219 -7.69 4.18 -16.05
CA GLY A 219 -7.48 4.10 -17.49
C GLY A 219 -7.82 2.73 -18.13
N THR A 220 -8.14 1.72 -17.34
CA THR A 220 -8.59 0.40 -17.83
C THR A 220 -10.11 0.30 -17.95
N LEU A 221 -10.85 1.27 -17.44
CA LEU A 221 -12.30 1.28 -17.50
C LEU A 221 -12.78 1.51 -18.94
N SER A 222 -13.65 0.63 -19.42
CA SER A 222 -14.38 0.82 -20.68
C SER A 222 -15.49 1.87 -20.56
N ASP A 223 -16.03 2.01 -19.34
CA ASP A 223 -17.02 3.02 -18.98
C ASP A 223 -16.44 3.93 -17.87
N PRO A 224 -15.96 5.13 -18.21
CA PRO A 224 -15.41 6.07 -17.22
C PRO A 224 -16.39 6.48 -16.11
N THR A 225 -17.71 6.39 -16.37
CA THR A 225 -18.72 6.75 -15.37
C THR A 225 -18.69 5.82 -14.13
N MET A 226 -18.11 4.63 -14.25
CA MET A 226 -17.94 3.71 -13.13
C MET A 226 -17.10 4.32 -11.99
N ALA A 227 -16.12 5.16 -12.32
CA ALA A 227 -15.30 5.84 -11.33
C ALA A 227 -16.11 6.90 -10.56
N ASP A 228 -16.93 7.69 -11.25
CA ASP A 228 -17.80 8.69 -10.60
C ASP A 228 -18.88 8.02 -9.75
N ARG A 229 -19.45 6.90 -10.21
CA ARG A 229 -20.41 6.09 -9.45
C ARG A 229 -19.78 5.49 -8.18
N PHE A 230 -18.53 5.04 -8.26
CA PHE A 230 -17.81 4.53 -7.11
C PHE A 230 -17.59 5.63 -6.05
N GLU A 231 -17.11 6.81 -6.46
CA GLU A 231 -16.92 7.95 -5.57
C GLU A 231 -18.25 8.39 -4.93
N ALA A 232 -19.31 8.52 -5.73
CA ALA A 232 -20.63 8.90 -5.23
C ALA A 232 -21.18 7.91 -4.20
N ALA A 233 -20.94 6.59 -4.39
CA ALA A 233 -21.40 5.55 -3.47
C ALA A 233 -20.58 5.47 -2.16
N LEU A 234 -19.35 6.00 -2.14
CA LEU A 234 -18.51 6.08 -0.95
C LEU A 234 -18.85 7.26 -0.04
N ASP A 235 -19.50 8.29 -0.56
CA ASP A 235 -19.77 9.55 0.15
C ASP A 235 -18.52 10.20 0.76
N ARG A 236 -17.41 10.09 0.04
CA ARG A 236 -16.11 10.68 0.42
C ARG A 236 -15.20 10.88 -0.77
N PRO A 237 -14.22 11.80 -0.67
CA PRO A 237 -13.28 12.04 -1.75
C PRO A 237 -12.46 10.79 -2.10
N VAL A 238 -12.28 10.55 -3.39
CA VAL A 238 -11.47 9.47 -3.96
C VAL A 238 -10.37 10.07 -4.82
N VAL A 239 -9.13 9.64 -4.62
CA VAL A 239 -8.02 9.98 -5.51
C VAL A 239 -7.98 8.97 -6.66
N ALA A 240 -8.25 9.42 -7.87
CA ALA A 240 -8.17 8.57 -9.06
C ALA A 240 -6.77 8.59 -9.68
N SER A 241 -6.27 7.45 -10.13
CA SER A 241 -4.99 7.35 -10.82
C SER A 241 -4.91 6.13 -11.74
N SER A 242 -3.90 6.13 -12.62
CA SER A 242 -3.52 4.97 -13.45
C SER A 242 -2.03 4.75 -13.34
N LEU A 243 -1.60 4.19 -12.21
CA LEU A 243 -0.20 3.84 -11.98
C LEU A 243 0.23 2.72 -12.93
N LYS A 244 1.44 2.84 -13.48
CA LYS A 244 2.07 1.88 -14.41
C LYS A 244 3.23 1.15 -13.75
#